data_d7832a077cc90cdc01fc587bfa5f426a
#
_entry.id   d7832a077cc90cdc01fc587bfa5f426a
#
_cell.length_a   1.000
_cell.length_b   1.000
_cell.length_c   1.000
_cell.angle_alpha   90.00
_cell.angle_beta   90.00
_cell.angle_gamma   90.00
#
_symmetry.space_group_name_H-M   'P 1'
#
loop_
_entity.id
_entity.type
_entity.pdbx_description
1 polymer ?
#
loop_
_entity_poly.entity_id
_entity_poly.type
_entity_poly.pdbx_seq_one_letter_code
_entity_poly.pdbx_strand_id
1 'polypeptide(L)'
;MIEGIILKGLLEICCGSFEDVKTAWQNGADRVELNSALYLGGLTPSTANLICAKEQCSIPIITMVRPRGGGFCYSQDEYETMLLDARILLEHGADGIAFGFLTADHAIHRNRTQEMIDLIHSAGKEAVFHRAFDCVAQQERAVEALISLGADRILTSGGAPDVWSGRTQLQKLQSQYLSLIHISEP
;
A
#
# COMPACT_ATOMS: atom_id res chain seq x y z
N MET A 1 8.27 -35.14 -17.01
CA MET A 1 7.11 -34.46 -16.43
C MET A 1 7.64 -33.25 -15.70
N ILE A 2 7.43 -32.05 -16.23
CA ILE A 2 7.80 -30.80 -15.53
C ILE A 2 6.64 -30.53 -14.57
N GLU A 3 6.84 -30.82 -13.28
CA GLU A 3 5.93 -30.34 -12.24
C GLU A 3 5.96 -28.81 -12.31
N GLY A 4 4.87 -28.25 -12.79
CA GLY A 4 4.67 -26.82 -12.78
C GLY A 4 4.62 -26.35 -11.34
N ILE A 5 5.61 -25.59 -10.88
CA ILE A 5 5.53 -24.86 -9.63
C ILE A 5 4.41 -23.85 -9.82
N ILE A 6 3.23 -24.17 -9.31
CA ILE A 6 2.15 -23.17 -9.15
C ILE A 6 2.65 -22.25 -8.05
N LEU A 7 3.19 -21.10 -8.43
CA LEU A 7 3.40 -20.00 -7.48
C LEU A 7 2.01 -19.62 -6.96
N LYS A 8 1.69 -20.03 -5.74
CA LYS A 8 0.46 -19.61 -5.08
C LYS A 8 0.57 -18.09 -4.88
N GLY A 9 -0.21 -17.33 -5.63
CA GLY A 9 -0.30 -15.89 -5.44
C GLY A 9 -0.80 -15.59 -4.02
N LEU A 10 -0.32 -14.52 -3.42
CA LEU A 10 -0.82 -14.02 -2.14
C LEU A 10 -2.10 -13.22 -2.40
N LEU A 11 -3.19 -13.59 -1.71
CA LEU A 11 -4.46 -12.87 -1.80
C LEU A 11 -4.53 -11.82 -0.69
N GLU A 12 -4.42 -10.55 -1.07
CA GLU A 12 -4.67 -9.40 -0.18
C GLU A 12 -6.05 -8.81 -0.47
N ILE A 13 -6.85 -8.59 0.57
CA ILE A 13 -8.20 -8.01 0.47
C ILE A 13 -8.19 -6.60 1.06
N CYS A 14 -8.70 -5.64 0.28
CA CYS A 14 -8.92 -4.27 0.72
C CYS A 14 -10.19 -4.22 1.59
N CYS A 15 -10.05 -3.79 2.84
CA CYS A 15 -11.08 -3.77 3.87
C CYS A 15 -11.37 -2.33 4.32
N GLY A 16 -12.64 -1.97 4.48
CA GLY A 16 -13.07 -0.65 4.94
C GLY A 16 -13.44 -0.59 6.42
N SER A 17 -13.45 -1.74 7.10
CA SER A 17 -13.85 -1.87 8.50
C SER A 17 -13.20 -3.09 9.16
N PHE A 18 -13.29 -3.17 10.50
CA PHE A 18 -12.93 -4.38 11.24
C PHE A 18 -13.79 -5.60 10.83
N GLU A 19 -15.06 -5.39 10.53
CA GLU A 19 -15.96 -6.48 10.10
C GLU A 19 -15.51 -7.08 8.76
N ASP A 20 -15.05 -6.25 7.82
CA ASP A 20 -14.48 -6.70 6.56
C ASP A 20 -13.20 -7.51 6.77
N VAL A 21 -12.30 -7.06 7.67
CA VAL A 21 -11.09 -7.80 8.04
C VAL A 21 -11.44 -9.20 8.56
N LYS A 22 -12.40 -9.28 9.47
CA LYS A 22 -12.87 -10.55 10.04
C LYS A 22 -13.44 -11.47 8.95
N THR A 23 -14.24 -10.90 8.06
CA THR A 23 -14.83 -11.64 6.94
C THR A 23 -13.75 -12.15 5.97
N ALA A 24 -12.80 -11.32 5.59
CA ALA A 24 -11.68 -11.68 4.72
C ALA A 24 -10.83 -12.81 5.34
N TRP A 25 -10.47 -12.67 6.62
CA TRP A 25 -9.72 -13.68 7.36
C TRP A 25 -10.45 -15.03 7.43
N GLN A 26 -11.74 -15.01 7.77
CA GLN A 26 -12.55 -16.24 7.86
C GLN A 26 -12.73 -16.94 6.50
N ASN A 27 -12.62 -16.22 5.40
CA ASN A 27 -12.74 -16.77 4.05
C ASN A 27 -11.38 -17.00 3.35
N GLY A 28 -10.28 -16.99 4.09
CA GLY A 28 -8.98 -17.48 3.63
C GLY A 28 -8.14 -16.46 2.87
N ALA A 29 -8.34 -15.17 3.12
CA ALA A 29 -7.37 -14.16 2.71
C ALA A 29 -6.01 -14.42 3.38
N ASP A 30 -4.92 -14.18 2.64
CA ASP A 30 -3.55 -14.32 3.17
C ASP A 30 -3.12 -13.04 3.91
N ARG A 31 -3.67 -11.88 3.56
CA ARG A 31 -3.40 -10.56 4.13
C ARG A 31 -4.56 -9.61 3.85
N VAL A 32 -4.65 -8.52 4.59
CA VAL A 32 -5.60 -7.44 4.33
C VAL A 32 -4.91 -6.08 4.29
N GLU A 33 -5.46 -5.16 3.50
CA GLU A 33 -5.18 -3.74 3.58
C GLU A 33 -6.37 -3.05 4.26
N LEU A 34 -6.17 -2.54 5.49
CA LEU A 34 -7.21 -1.87 6.25
C LEU A 34 -7.25 -0.39 5.94
N ASN A 35 -8.41 0.05 5.50
CA ASN A 35 -8.73 1.43 5.11
C ASN A 35 -9.95 1.94 5.88
N SER A 36 -10.30 3.18 5.60
CA SER A 36 -11.64 3.75 5.75
C SER A 36 -12.07 4.37 4.42
N ALA A 37 -13.33 4.77 4.29
CA ALA A 37 -13.83 5.54 3.14
C ALA A 37 -13.38 5.00 1.76
N LEU A 38 -13.58 3.72 1.49
CA LEU A 38 -13.17 3.05 0.24
C LEU A 38 -13.69 3.75 -1.02
N TYR A 39 -14.88 4.38 -0.96
CA TYR A 39 -15.45 5.18 -2.05
C TYR A 39 -14.62 6.43 -2.41
N LEU A 40 -13.69 6.86 -1.54
CA LEU A 40 -12.69 7.90 -1.80
C LEU A 40 -11.33 7.34 -2.23
N GLY A 41 -11.26 6.02 -2.46
CA GLY A 41 -10.03 5.30 -2.79
C GLY A 41 -9.18 4.90 -1.57
N GLY A 42 -9.81 4.78 -0.41
CA GLY A 42 -9.16 4.41 0.85
C GLY A 42 -8.48 5.59 1.57
N LEU A 43 -8.83 5.77 2.85
CA LEU A 43 -8.22 6.75 3.75
C LEU A 43 -7.69 6.05 5.01
N THR A 44 -6.94 6.77 5.84
CA THR A 44 -6.46 6.28 7.14
C THR A 44 -7.62 5.70 7.96
N PRO A 45 -7.56 4.44 8.42
CA PRO A 45 -8.57 3.85 9.28
C PRO A 45 -8.50 4.43 10.70
N SER A 46 -9.58 4.33 11.46
CA SER A 46 -9.48 4.62 12.90
C SER A 46 -8.56 3.58 13.57
N THR A 47 -7.75 4.03 14.53
CA THR A 47 -6.90 3.14 15.35
C THR A 47 -7.71 2.04 16.03
N ALA A 48 -8.95 2.34 16.44
CA ALA A 48 -9.83 1.35 17.05
C ALA A 48 -10.17 0.18 16.12
N ASN A 49 -10.39 0.42 14.81
CA ASN A 49 -10.59 -0.66 13.84
C ASN A 49 -9.38 -1.59 13.76
N LEU A 50 -8.16 -1.03 13.76
CA LEU A 50 -6.92 -1.82 13.78
C LEU A 50 -6.79 -2.63 15.06
N ILE A 51 -7.01 -2.02 16.24
CA ILE A 51 -6.92 -2.70 17.54
C ILE A 51 -7.87 -3.89 17.58
N CYS A 52 -9.16 -3.68 17.27
CA CYS A 52 -10.15 -4.75 17.23
C CYS A 52 -9.78 -5.87 16.25
N ALA A 53 -9.23 -5.51 15.09
CA ALA A 53 -8.80 -6.49 14.10
C ALA A 53 -7.59 -7.30 14.59
N LYS A 54 -6.59 -6.67 15.21
CA LYS A 54 -5.40 -7.35 15.76
C LYS A 54 -5.72 -8.24 16.95
N GLU A 55 -6.71 -7.88 17.77
CA GLU A 55 -7.14 -8.69 18.90
C GLU A 55 -7.92 -9.94 18.51
N GLN A 56 -8.66 -9.91 17.39
CA GLN A 56 -9.61 -10.96 17.02
C GLN A 56 -9.22 -11.76 15.78
N CYS A 57 -8.29 -11.26 14.95
CA CYS A 57 -7.93 -11.91 13.67
C CYS A 57 -6.43 -12.19 13.62
N SER A 58 -6.07 -13.42 13.27
CA SER A 58 -4.67 -13.84 13.08
C SER A 58 -4.27 -13.70 11.60
N ILE A 59 -4.31 -12.48 11.08
CA ILE A 59 -3.96 -12.16 9.69
C ILE A 59 -3.03 -10.94 9.66
N PRO A 60 -2.04 -10.88 8.77
CA PRO A 60 -1.25 -9.67 8.56
C PRO A 60 -2.14 -8.50 8.08
N ILE A 61 -1.96 -7.32 8.69
CA ILE A 61 -2.75 -6.13 8.39
C ILE A 61 -1.82 -4.99 7.96
N ILE A 62 -1.91 -4.61 6.70
CA ILE A 62 -1.34 -3.38 6.18
C ILE A 62 -2.35 -2.26 6.40
N THR A 63 -1.94 -1.12 6.94
CA THR A 63 -2.86 0.00 7.17
C THR A 63 -2.60 1.15 6.23
N MET A 64 -3.66 1.73 5.69
CA MET A 64 -3.57 2.94 4.87
C MET A 64 -3.19 4.15 5.72
N VAL A 65 -2.26 4.96 5.24
CA VAL A 65 -1.98 6.31 5.76
C VAL A 65 -2.21 7.32 4.64
N ARG A 66 -3.42 7.87 4.62
CA ARG A 66 -3.90 8.85 3.65
C ARG A 66 -4.95 9.74 4.30
N PRO A 67 -4.67 11.03 4.57
CA PRO A 67 -5.52 11.87 5.40
C PRO A 67 -6.80 12.32 4.69
N ARG A 68 -6.82 12.34 3.36
CA ARG A 68 -7.95 12.81 2.55
C ARG A 68 -7.98 12.20 1.16
N GLY A 69 -9.13 12.27 0.50
CA GLY A 69 -9.28 12.03 -0.93
C GLY A 69 -8.54 13.06 -1.80
N GLY A 70 -8.55 12.85 -3.11
CA GLY A 70 -7.87 13.69 -4.08
C GLY A 70 -6.40 13.29 -4.30
N GLY A 71 -5.58 14.23 -4.78
CA GLY A 71 -4.19 13.97 -5.17
C GLY A 71 -3.25 13.69 -4.00
N PHE A 72 -2.00 13.34 -4.34
CA PHE A 72 -0.99 12.83 -3.42
C PHE A 72 0.15 13.83 -3.14
N CYS A 73 -0.07 15.09 -3.53
CA CYS A 73 0.78 16.22 -3.15
C CYS A 73 0.18 16.87 -1.90
N TYR A 74 0.83 16.70 -0.76
CA TYR A 74 0.33 17.11 0.55
C TYR A 74 1.01 18.37 1.06
N SER A 75 0.29 19.17 1.85
CA SER A 75 0.85 20.28 2.63
C SER A 75 1.84 19.76 3.69
N GLN A 76 2.50 20.66 4.40
CA GLN A 76 3.39 20.27 5.49
C GLN A 76 2.57 19.70 6.66
N ASP A 77 1.46 20.33 7.01
CA ASP A 77 0.59 19.88 8.12
C ASP A 77 -0.02 18.50 7.83
N GLU A 78 -0.47 18.25 6.58
CA GLU A 78 -0.95 16.94 6.15
C GLU A 78 0.15 15.88 6.25
N TYR A 79 1.37 16.19 5.84
CA TYR A 79 2.50 15.29 5.92
C TYR A 79 2.86 14.93 7.37
N GLU A 80 2.90 15.93 8.26
CA GLU A 80 3.16 15.71 9.71
C GLU A 80 2.06 14.85 10.34
N THR A 81 0.79 15.08 9.96
CA THR A 81 -0.33 14.24 10.36
C THR A 81 -0.13 12.79 9.90
N MET A 82 0.30 12.58 8.65
CA MET A 82 0.55 11.23 8.11
C MET A 82 1.68 10.52 8.85
N LEU A 83 2.75 11.22 9.23
CA LEU A 83 3.83 10.63 10.03
C LEU A 83 3.34 10.22 11.44
N LEU A 84 2.48 11.03 12.04
CA LEU A 84 1.89 10.72 13.35
C LEU A 84 0.92 9.53 13.26
N ASP A 85 0.04 9.50 12.24
CA ASP A 85 -0.85 8.37 11.98
C ASP A 85 -0.05 7.07 11.81
N ALA A 86 1.04 7.10 11.02
CA ALA A 86 1.88 5.93 10.81
C ALA A 86 2.48 5.42 12.13
N ARG A 87 3.03 6.31 12.98
CA ARG A 87 3.57 5.94 14.31
C ARG A 87 2.51 5.27 15.16
N ILE A 88 1.34 5.90 15.29
CA ILE A 88 0.23 5.37 16.10
C ILE A 88 -0.21 4.00 15.60
N LEU A 89 -0.37 3.82 14.28
CA LEU A 89 -0.80 2.55 13.71
C LEU A 89 0.26 1.45 13.91
N LEU A 90 1.55 1.77 13.76
CA LEU A 90 2.65 0.84 14.02
C LEU A 90 2.71 0.42 15.50
N GLU A 91 2.56 1.37 16.43
CA GLU A 91 2.50 1.11 17.88
C GLU A 91 1.33 0.20 18.25
N HIS A 92 0.23 0.24 17.50
CA HIS A 92 -0.95 -0.61 17.70
C HIS A 92 -0.97 -1.88 16.86
N GLY A 93 0.18 -2.25 16.30
CA GLY A 93 0.40 -3.59 15.72
C GLY A 93 0.12 -3.71 14.22
N ALA A 94 0.07 -2.63 13.47
CA ALA A 94 0.08 -2.72 12.01
C ALA A 94 1.30 -3.52 11.53
N ASP A 95 1.13 -4.40 10.55
CA ASP A 95 2.20 -5.21 9.98
C ASP A 95 2.91 -4.50 8.82
N GLY A 96 2.36 -3.39 8.37
CA GLY A 96 2.92 -2.48 7.38
C GLY A 96 2.04 -1.25 7.18
N ILE A 97 2.57 -0.29 6.45
CA ILE A 97 1.87 0.95 6.10
C ILE A 97 1.81 1.10 4.59
N ALA A 98 0.62 1.35 4.06
CA ALA A 98 0.39 1.76 2.68
C ALA A 98 0.31 3.30 2.62
N PHE A 99 1.19 3.91 1.85
CA PHE A 99 1.32 5.37 1.75
C PHE A 99 1.82 5.79 0.37
N GLY A 100 1.84 7.10 0.06
CA GLY A 100 2.46 7.61 -1.16
C GLY A 100 2.48 9.13 -1.21
N PHE A 101 3.64 9.68 -1.58
CA PHE A 101 3.89 11.11 -1.70
C PHE A 101 4.35 11.46 -3.11
N LEU A 102 3.65 12.37 -3.75
CA LEU A 102 4.04 12.94 -5.03
C LEU A 102 4.35 14.42 -4.89
N THR A 103 5.19 14.91 -5.79
CA THR A 103 5.41 16.34 -6.02
C THR A 103 4.32 16.91 -6.93
N ALA A 104 4.26 18.22 -7.07
CA ALA A 104 3.27 18.89 -7.92
C ALA A 104 3.41 18.53 -9.42
N ASP A 105 4.59 18.09 -9.85
CA ASP A 105 4.89 17.61 -11.19
C ASP A 105 4.76 16.08 -11.35
N HIS A 106 4.03 15.44 -10.41
CA HIS A 106 3.75 14.01 -10.44
C HIS A 106 4.99 13.10 -10.41
N ALA A 107 6.06 13.51 -9.75
CA ALA A 107 7.19 12.65 -9.42
C ALA A 107 7.11 12.14 -7.98
N ILE A 108 7.86 11.08 -7.65
CA ILE A 108 7.99 10.60 -6.26
C ILE A 108 8.65 11.70 -5.41
N HIS A 109 8.02 12.09 -4.31
CA HIS A 109 8.59 13.02 -3.35
C HIS A 109 9.64 12.32 -2.47
N ARG A 110 10.87 12.19 -2.98
CA ARG A 110 11.92 11.32 -2.43
C ARG A 110 12.15 11.49 -0.92
N ASN A 111 12.31 12.72 -0.45
CA ASN A 111 12.65 12.96 0.97
C ASN A 111 11.53 12.49 1.91
N ARG A 112 10.27 12.83 1.62
CA ARG A 112 9.12 12.40 2.43
C ARG A 112 8.89 10.89 2.35
N THR A 113 9.13 10.31 1.18
CA THR A 113 9.04 8.86 0.98
C THR A 113 10.10 8.13 1.78
N GLN A 114 11.36 8.62 1.77
CA GLN A 114 12.44 8.02 2.54
C GLN A 114 12.14 8.09 4.05
N GLU A 115 11.74 9.26 4.56
CA GLU A 115 11.45 9.42 5.99
C GLU A 115 10.33 8.49 6.46
N MET A 116 9.27 8.31 5.64
CA MET A 116 8.20 7.36 5.96
C MET A 116 8.69 5.91 5.93
N ILE A 117 9.50 5.52 4.94
CA ILE A 117 10.09 4.18 4.86
C ILE A 117 10.99 3.91 6.07
N ASP A 118 11.85 4.85 6.44
CA ASP A 118 12.76 4.73 7.59
C ASP A 118 11.97 4.56 8.90
N LEU A 119 10.87 5.31 9.06
CA LEU A 119 9.95 5.17 10.19
C LEU A 119 9.36 3.76 10.27
N ILE A 120 8.84 3.24 9.15
CA ILE A 120 8.20 1.93 9.08
C ILE A 120 9.24 0.82 9.34
N HIS A 121 10.40 0.91 8.72
CA HIS A 121 11.48 -0.07 8.87
C HIS A 121 12.08 -0.05 10.28
N SER A 122 12.12 1.10 10.95
CA SER A 122 12.57 1.18 12.34
C SER A 122 11.69 0.36 13.30
N ALA A 123 10.41 0.15 12.93
CA ALA A 123 9.49 -0.74 13.63
C ALA A 123 9.56 -2.22 13.14
N GLY A 124 10.42 -2.54 12.17
CA GLY A 124 10.52 -3.86 11.56
C GLY A 124 9.29 -4.24 10.72
N LYS A 125 8.64 -3.26 10.10
CA LYS A 125 7.37 -3.42 9.36
C LYS A 125 7.52 -3.10 7.88
N GLU A 126 6.51 -3.49 7.08
CA GLU A 126 6.53 -3.44 5.62
C GLU A 126 6.09 -2.05 5.09
N ALA A 127 6.92 -1.44 4.23
CA ALA A 127 6.65 -0.16 3.59
C ALA A 127 6.06 -0.37 2.19
N VAL A 128 4.78 -0.04 2.02
CA VAL A 128 4.02 -0.27 0.79
C VAL A 128 3.70 1.07 0.12
N PHE A 129 4.21 1.29 -1.09
CA PHE A 129 3.84 2.48 -1.85
C PHE A 129 2.55 2.21 -2.61
N HIS A 130 1.48 2.90 -2.22
CA HIS A 130 0.14 2.63 -2.73
C HIS A 130 -0.10 3.17 -4.15
N ARG A 131 -1.33 3.16 -4.64
CA ARG A 131 -1.74 3.56 -6.00
C ARG A 131 -1.45 5.02 -6.39
N ALA A 132 -0.82 5.85 -5.54
CA ALA A 132 -0.18 7.09 -5.99
C ALA A 132 0.81 6.83 -7.13
N PHE A 133 1.38 5.61 -7.18
CA PHE A 133 2.23 5.15 -8.26
C PHE A 133 1.54 5.20 -9.63
N ASP A 134 0.24 4.97 -9.70
CA ASP A 134 -0.51 5.03 -10.96
C ASP A 134 -0.65 6.46 -11.51
N CYS A 135 -0.36 7.48 -10.67
CA CYS A 135 -0.42 8.90 -11.03
C CYS A 135 0.94 9.49 -11.40
N VAL A 136 2.04 8.72 -11.37
CA VAL A 136 3.36 9.25 -11.73
C VAL A 136 3.51 9.42 -13.24
N ALA A 137 4.26 10.45 -13.65
CA ALA A 137 4.47 10.74 -15.06
C ALA A 137 5.36 9.70 -15.78
N GLN A 138 6.29 9.05 -15.04
CA GLN A 138 7.27 8.09 -15.59
C GLN A 138 7.44 6.89 -14.66
N GLN A 139 6.66 5.83 -14.92
CA GLN A 139 6.57 4.67 -14.01
C GLN A 139 7.91 3.92 -13.85
N GLU A 140 8.69 3.70 -14.92
CA GLU A 140 9.97 2.99 -14.80
C GLU A 140 10.95 3.74 -13.87
N ARG A 141 11.08 5.06 -14.01
CA ARG A 141 11.90 5.87 -13.10
C ARG A 141 11.36 5.89 -11.68
N ALA A 142 10.04 5.84 -11.53
CA ALA A 142 9.41 5.80 -10.22
C ALA A 142 9.69 4.47 -9.51
N VAL A 143 9.66 3.34 -10.22
CA VAL A 143 10.05 2.03 -9.66
C VAL A 143 11.50 2.05 -9.20
N GLU A 144 12.44 2.51 -10.05
CA GLU A 144 13.87 2.61 -9.70
C GLU A 144 14.08 3.52 -8.47
N ALA A 145 13.34 4.63 -8.40
CA ALA A 145 13.37 5.51 -7.24
C ALA A 145 12.88 4.81 -5.98
N LEU A 146 11.75 4.11 -6.02
CA LEU A 146 11.18 3.38 -4.88
C LEU A 146 12.08 2.23 -4.42
N ILE A 147 12.69 1.48 -5.35
CA ILE A 147 13.71 0.47 -5.03
C ILE A 147 14.88 1.12 -4.27
N SER A 148 15.42 2.23 -4.80
CA SER A 148 16.55 2.91 -4.17
C SER A 148 16.24 3.50 -2.79
N LEU A 149 14.97 3.77 -2.51
CA LEU A 149 14.46 4.26 -1.23
C LEU A 149 14.13 3.11 -0.25
N GLY A 150 14.08 1.86 -0.74
CA GLY A 150 13.82 0.69 0.08
C GLY A 150 12.34 0.34 0.26
N ALA A 151 11.44 0.77 -0.64
CA ALA A 151 10.05 0.31 -0.59
C ALA A 151 9.99 -1.22 -0.76
N ASP A 152 9.22 -1.89 0.10
CA ASP A 152 9.07 -3.35 0.05
C ASP A 152 8.09 -3.79 -1.03
N ARG A 153 7.05 -2.96 -1.30
CA ARG A 153 6.03 -3.23 -2.32
C ARG A 153 5.51 -1.96 -2.98
N ILE A 154 4.99 -2.15 -4.19
CA ILE A 154 4.25 -1.12 -4.94
C ILE A 154 2.89 -1.71 -5.33
N LEU A 155 1.80 -1.02 -4.99
CA LEU A 155 0.46 -1.35 -5.47
C LEU A 155 0.18 -0.56 -6.74
N THR A 156 -0.25 -1.25 -7.79
CA THR A 156 -0.50 -0.62 -9.08
C THR A 156 -1.55 -1.36 -9.91
N SER A 157 -2.31 -0.63 -10.69
CA SER A 157 -3.16 -1.13 -11.78
C SER A 157 -2.52 -0.90 -13.17
N GLY A 158 -1.21 -0.60 -13.20
CA GLY A 158 -0.49 -0.31 -14.44
C GLY A 158 -0.72 1.10 -14.98
N GLY A 159 -1.08 2.07 -14.11
CA GLY A 159 -1.39 3.45 -14.50
C GLY A 159 -2.72 3.61 -15.23
N ALA A 160 -3.58 2.59 -15.17
CA ALA A 160 -4.90 2.56 -15.79
C ALA A 160 -6.02 2.58 -14.73
N PRO A 161 -7.27 2.88 -15.12
CA PRO A 161 -8.39 2.86 -14.19
C PRO A 161 -8.61 1.51 -13.50
N ASP A 162 -8.33 0.42 -14.20
CA ASP A 162 -8.45 -0.97 -13.74
C ASP A 162 -7.29 -1.83 -14.24
N VAL A 163 -7.08 -2.98 -13.61
CA VAL A 163 -6.00 -3.94 -13.92
C VAL A 163 -6.11 -4.49 -15.34
N TRP A 164 -7.32 -4.73 -15.83
CA TRP A 164 -7.51 -5.27 -17.16
C TRP A 164 -7.02 -4.31 -18.25
N SER A 165 -7.35 -3.03 -18.10
CA SER A 165 -6.86 -1.97 -18.99
C SER A 165 -5.35 -1.76 -18.86
N GLY A 166 -4.78 -1.92 -17.67
CA GLY A 166 -3.34 -1.76 -17.38
C GLY A 166 -2.49 -3.00 -17.61
N ARG A 167 -3.07 -4.15 -17.99
CA ARG A 167 -2.39 -5.46 -18.04
C ARG A 167 -1.06 -5.48 -18.80
N THR A 168 -0.94 -4.75 -19.89
CA THR A 168 0.28 -4.69 -20.70
C THR A 168 1.43 -4.04 -19.95
N GLN A 169 1.14 -2.93 -19.25
CA GLN A 169 2.11 -2.24 -18.42
C GLN A 169 2.47 -3.05 -17.17
N LEU A 170 1.49 -3.70 -16.56
CA LEU A 170 1.72 -4.61 -15.43
C LEU A 170 2.65 -5.76 -15.81
N GLN A 171 2.42 -6.42 -16.95
CA GLN A 171 3.29 -7.47 -17.46
C GLN A 171 4.73 -6.96 -17.67
N LYS A 172 4.89 -5.76 -18.25
CA LYS A 172 6.20 -5.14 -18.43
C LYS A 172 6.89 -4.88 -17.09
N LEU A 173 6.23 -4.22 -16.16
CA LEU A 173 6.77 -3.92 -14.84
C LEU A 173 7.11 -5.21 -14.08
N GLN A 174 6.21 -6.18 -14.08
CA GLN A 174 6.43 -7.46 -13.39
C GLN A 174 7.60 -8.25 -13.99
N SER A 175 7.78 -8.25 -15.31
CA SER A 175 8.92 -8.93 -15.93
C SER A 175 10.28 -8.33 -15.55
N GLN A 176 10.33 -7.05 -15.22
CA GLN A 176 11.54 -6.32 -14.85
C GLN A 176 11.78 -6.28 -13.33
N TYR A 177 10.71 -6.30 -12.52
CA TYR A 177 10.74 -6.01 -11.08
C TYR A 177 9.89 -7.00 -10.26
N LEU A 178 10.01 -8.30 -10.55
CA LEU A 178 9.15 -9.41 -10.07
C LEU A 178 8.85 -9.43 -8.56
N SER A 179 9.77 -8.99 -7.72
CA SER A 179 9.62 -9.08 -6.26
C SER A 179 8.93 -7.87 -5.62
N LEU A 180 8.75 -6.77 -6.36
CA LEU A 180 8.27 -5.49 -5.80
C LEU A 180 6.83 -5.15 -6.22
N ILE A 181 6.39 -5.63 -7.38
CA ILE A 181 5.12 -5.23 -7.98
C ILE A 181 3.99 -6.12 -7.50
N HIS A 182 2.98 -5.50 -6.88
CA HIS A 182 1.71 -6.11 -6.53
C HIS A 182 0.57 -5.49 -7.35
N ILE A 183 -0.27 -6.35 -7.90
CA ILE A 183 -1.42 -5.94 -8.72
C ILE A 183 -2.55 -5.57 -7.77
N SER A 184 -3.10 -4.37 -7.94
CA SER A 184 -4.21 -3.86 -7.12
C SER A 184 -5.42 -3.53 -8.00
N GLU A 185 -6.56 -4.09 -7.65
CA GLU A 185 -7.89 -3.69 -8.15
C GLU A 185 -8.49 -2.65 -7.22
N PRO A 186 -9.25 -1.68 -7.76
CA PRO A 186 -9.94 -0.67 -6.97
C PRO A 186 -11.12 -1.25 -6.19
#